data_8732188a1f2b43dd98a74daf88533412
#
_entry.id   8732188a1f2b43dd98a74daf88533412
#
_cell.length_a   1.000
_cell.length_b   1.000
_cell.length_c   1.000
_cell.angle_alpha   90.00
_cell.angle_beta   90.00
_cell.angle_gamma   90.00
#
_symmetry.space_group_name_H-M   'P 1'
#
loop_
_entity.id
_entity.type
_entity.pdbx_description
1 polymer ?
#
loop_
_entity_poly.entity_id
_entity_poly.type
_entity_poly.pdbx_seq_one_letter_code
_entity_poly.pdbx_strand_id
1 'polypeptide(L)'
;MEKKLKLREYKGRAKKMKDYLHKLGVDDVEICLTDESFIRGSDVIVSAITVATDVIGKDEWYDEGVLVVPIHTRGFQNCDLFFDKIFADDKAHVSDFNNFSKFRSFNEFGQVLKGEVEGRTSNSERILSYNIGISLHDLYLSRKVYEILNNDKLDSRNN
;
A
#
# COMPACT_ATOMS: atom_id res chain seq x y z
N MET A 1 -9.03 -19.68 -4.44
CA MET A 1 -7.84 -18.92 -4.91
C MET A 1 -6.77 -19.06 -3.83
N GLU A 2 -5.69 -19.75 -4.11
CA GLU A 2 -4.55 -19.86 -3.19
C GLU A 2 -3.93 -18.47 -3.02
N LYS A 3 -3.70 -18.08 -1.77
CA LYS A 3 -3.08 -16.80 -1.45
C LYS A 3 -1.59 -17.03 -1.29
N LYS A 4 -0.80 -16.59 -2.26
CA LYS A 4 0.66 -16.64 -2.22
C LYS A 4 1.20 -15.27 -1.81
N LEU A 5 2.08 -15.23 -0.82
CA LEU A 5 2.74 -14.00 -0.40
C LEU A 5 4.15 -13.95 -0.98
N LYS A 6 4.49 -12.86 -1.66
CA LYS A 6 5.85 -12.59 -2.15
C LYS A 6 6.54 -11.56 -1.27
N LEU A 7 7.80 -11.80 -0.96
CA LEU A 7 8.65 -10.87 -0.23
C LEU A 7 9.85 -10.49 -1.09
N ARG A 8 10.06 -9.20 -1.32
CA ARG A 8 11.27 -8.70 -1.99
C ARG A 8 12.46 -8.79 -1.03
N GLU A 9 13.50 -9.51 -1.43
CA GLU A 9 14.71 -9.60 -0.63
C GLU A 9 15.43 -8.24 -0.54
N TYR A 10 15.72 -7.82 0.68
CA TYR A 10 16.51 -6.63 0.96
C TYR A 10 17.40 -6.86 2.20
N LYS A 11 18.71 -6.92 1.97
CA LYS A 11 19.73 -7.03 3.05
C LYS A 11 19.48 -8.20 4.03
N GLY A 12 19.03 -9.34 3.53
CA GLY A 12 18.79 -10.56 4.35
C GLY A 12 17.52 -10.50 5.20
N ARG A 13 16.63 -9.52 4.99
CA ARG A 13 15.45 -9.32 5.84
C ARG A 13 14.25 -10.19 5.46
N ALA A 14 14.13 -10.57 4.18
CA ALA A 14 13.00 -11.37 3.71
C ALA A 14 12.94 -12.73 4.41
N LYS A 15 14.09 -13.36 4.68
CA LYS A 15 14.13 -14.63 5.42
C LYS A 15 13.55 -14.50 6.84
N LYS A 16 13.94 -13.46 7.57
CA LYS A 16 13.42 -13.22 8.94
C LYS A 16 11.91 -12.98 8.93
N MET A 17 11.42 -12.24 7.92
CA MET A 17 9.99 -12.00 7.75
C MET A 17 9.26 -13.30 7.40
N LYS A 18 9.79 -14.12 6.49
CA LYS A 18 9.24 -15.43 6.15
C LYS A 18 9.13 -16.33 7.38
N ASP A 19 10.20 -16.42 8.19
CA ASP A 19 10.21 -17.23 9.42
C ASP A 19 9.15 -16.72 10.43
N TYR A 20 8.93 -15.42 10.49
CA TYR A 20 7.89 -14.82 11.34
C TYR A 20 6.49 -15.13 10.81
N LEU A 21 6.25 -15.03 9.52
CA LEU A 21 4.97 -15.33 8.87
C LEU A 21 4.58 -16.80 9.04
N HIS A 22 5.54 -17.73 8.94
CA HIS A 22 5.30 -19.14 9.22
C HIS A 22 4.81 -19.38 10.65
N LYS A 23 5.34 -18.65 11.65
CA LYS A 23 4.84 -18.73 13.03
C LYS A 23 3.41 -18.23 13.19
N LEU A 24 2.95 -17.39 12.27
CA LEU A 24 1.57 -16.89 12.20
C LEU A 24 0.65 -17.76 11.33
N GLY A 25 1.15 -18.90 10.82
CA GLY A 25 0.38 -19.84 9.98
C GLY A 25 0.27 -19.41 8.51
N VAL A 26 1.17 -18.52 8.03
CA VAL A 26 1.25 -18.17 6.61
C VAL A 26 2.39 -18.97 5.98
N ASP A 27 2.06 -20.07 5.30
CA ASP A 27 3.07 -21.03 4.82
C ASP A 27 3.53 -20.76 3.39
N ASP A 28 2.64 -20.31 2.50
CA ASP A 28 3.00 -20.02 1.09
C ASP A 28 3.65 -18.65 0.95
N VAL A 29 4.95 -18.61 1.26
CA VAL A 29 5.76 -17.39 1.20
C VAL A 29 6.95 -17.60 0.28
N GLU A 30 7.01 -16.83 -0.82
CA GLU A 30 8.13 -16.79 -1.76
C GLU A 30 9.05 -15.61 -1.47
N ILE A 31 10.37 -15.82 -1.55
CA ILE A 31 11.37 -14.75 -1.51
C ILE A 31 11.82 -14.44 -2.93
N CYS A 32 11.56 -13.22 -3.38
CA CYS A 32 11.94 -12.72 -4.71
C CYS A 32 13.25 -11.93 -4.64
N LEU A 33 14.23 -12.31 -5.46
CA LEU A 33 15.55 -11.67 -5.47
C LEU A 33 15.62 -10.44 -6.38
N THR A 34 14.69 -10.29 -7.31
CA THR A 34 14.63 -9.17 -8.26
C THR A 34 13.27 -8.45 -8.14
N ASP A 35 13.23 -7.19 -8.56
CA ASP A 35 11.96 -6.44 -8.59
C ASP A 35 11.01 -7.04 -9.62
N GLU A 36 11.51 -7.49 -10.75
CA GLU A 36 10.70 -8.16 -11.78
C GLU A 36 9.99 -9.41 -11.23
N SER A 37 10.72 -10.31 -10.56
CA SER A 37 10.12 -11.53 -9.99
C SER A 37 9.13 -11.24 -8.88
N PHE A 38 9.30 -10.11 -8.18
CA PHE A 38 8.38 -9.66 -7.15
C PHE A 38 7.10 -9.05 -7.75
N ILE A 39 7.22 -8.23 -8.80
CA ILE A 39 6.11 -7.50 -9.41
C ILE A 39 5.23 -8.41 -10.28
N ARG A 40 5.84 -9.19 -11.20
CA ARG A 40 5.07 -10.04 -12.12
C ARG A 40 4.20 -11.06 -11.40
N GLY A 41 2.96 -11.20 -11.84
CA GLY A 41 1.99 -12.13 -11.26
C GLY A 41 1.53 -11.76 -9.85
N SER A 42 1.68 -10.50 -9.45
CA SER A 42 1.18 -9.99 -8.17
C SER A 42 -0.10 -9.19 -8.38
N ASP A 43 -1.18 -9.57 -7.69
CA ASP A 43 -2.46 -8.84 -7.74
C ASP A 43 -2.42 -7.57 -6.89
N VAL A 44 -1.70 -7.61 -5.74
CA VAL A 44 -1.52 -6.47 -4.84
C VAL A 44 -0.05 -6.33 -4.47
N ILE A 45 0.49 -5.14 -4.64
CA ILE A 45 1.88 -4.80 -4.32
C ILE A 45 1.89 -3.69 -3.27
N VAL A 46 2.47 -3.96 -2.10
CA VAL A 46 2.70 -2.94 -1.07
C VAL A 46 4.16 -2.54 -1.09
N SER A 47 4.44 -1.25 -1.29
CA SER A 47 5.78 -0.70 -1.28
C SER A 47 6.03 0.15 -0.04
N ALA A 48 6.96 -0.29 0.80
CA ALA A 48 7.39 0.39 2.04
C ALA A 48 8.86 0.84 1.96
N ILE A 49 9.33 1.24 0.79
CA ILE A 49 10.70 1.70 0.60
C ILE A 49 10.88 3.12 1.16
N THR A 50 12.04 3.37 1.76
CA THR A 50 12.31 4.68 2.39
C THR A 50 12.61 5.77 1.36
N VAL A 51 13.28 5.42 0.27
CA VAL A 51 13.67 6.35 -0.82
C VAL A 51 13.62 5.60 -2.14
N ALA A 52 12.78 6.07 -3.06
CA ALA A 52 12.80 5.69 -4.47
C ALA A 52 13.58 6.77 -5.22
N THR A 53 14.85 6.51 -5.49
CA THR A 53 15.68 7.40 -6.33
C THR A 53 15.59 7.04 -7.81
N ASP A 54 15.23 5.80 -8.08
CA ASP A 54 15.18 5.23 -9.41
C ASP A 54 13.80 4.64 -9.72
N VAL A 55 13.60 4.25 -10.96
CA VAL A 55 12.42 3.51 -11.44
C VAL A 55 12.33 2.17 -10.72
N ILE A 56 11.25 1.95 -9.99
CA ILE A 56 11.08 0.73 -9.18
C ILE A 56 10.65 -0.47 -10.04
N GLY A 57 10.17 -0.25 -11.23
CA GLY A 57 9.75 -1.32 -12.13
C GLY A 57 9.49 -0.79 -13.52
N LYS A 58 9.45 -1.69 -14.49
CA LYS A 58 9.03 -1.36 -15.84
C LYS A 58 7.53 -1.55 -15.95
N ASP A 59 6.88 -0.71 -16.78
CA ASP A 59 5.43 -0.74 -16.99
C ASP A 59 4.93 -2.14 -17.41
N GLU A 60 5.70 -2.86 -18.21
CA GLU A 60 5.38 -4.20 -18.69
C GLU A 60 5.46 -5.32 -17.62
N TRP A 61 5.90 -5.01 -16.41
CA TRP A 61 5.92 -5.97 -15.30
C TRP A 61 4.61 -6.00 -14.51
N TYR A 62 3.80 -4.95 -14.63
CA TYR A 62 2.54 -4.83 -13.91
C TYR A 62 1.40 -5.43 -14.72
N ASP A 63 0.84 -6.52 -14.23
CA ASP A 63 -0.27 -7.20 -14.88
C ASP A 63 -1.56 -6.36 -14.85
N GLU A 64 -2.49 -6.68 -15.73
CA GLU A 64 -3.84 -6.09 -15.67
C GLU A 64 -4.50 -6.39 -14.33
N GLY A 65 -5.25 -5.42 -13.80
CA GLY A 65 -5.96 -5.55 -12.54
C GLY A 65 -5.10 -5.32 -11.29
N VAL A 66 -3.79 -5.11 -11.41
CA VAL A 66 -2.91 -4.89 -10.25
C VAL A 66 -3.32 -3.67 -9.43
N LEU A 67 -3.19 -3.81 -8.11
CA LEU A 67 -3.25 -2.70 -7.16
C LEU A 67 -1.87 -2.47 -6.55
N VAL A 68 -1.30 -1.30 -6.74
CA VAL A 68 -0.03 -0.90 -6.13
C VAL A 68 -0.27 0.13 -5.03
N VAL A 69 0.25 -0.15 -3.84
CA VAL A 69 0.03 0.65 -2.63
C VAL A 69 1.38 1.14 -2.08
N PRO A 70 1.86 2.31 -2.50
CA PRO A 70 3.00 2.94 -1.85
C PRO A 70 2.60 3.52 -0.49
N ILE A 71 3.40 3.22 0.54
CA ILE A 71 3.28 3.80 1.87
C ILE A 71 4.50 4.69 2.19
N HIS A 72 4.98 5.42 1.21
CA HIS A 72 6.13 6.32 1.30
C HIS A 72 5.85 7.65 0.59
N THR A 73 6.55 8.69 0.99
CA THR A 73 6.29 10.10 0.62
C THR A 73 6.89 10.53 -0.73
N ARG A 74 7.48 9.63 -1.49
CA ARG A 74 8.06 9.93 -2.81
C ARG A 74 7.47 8.98 -3.83
N GLY A 75 6.94 9.51 -4.91
CA GLY A 75 6.27 8.74 -5.95
C GLY A 75 7.12 7.62 -6.56
N PHE A 76 6.49 6.79 -7.36
CA PHE A 76 7.15 5.72 -8.13
C PHE A 76 7.91 6.26 -9.36
N GLN A 77 8.28 7.55 -9.34
CA GLN A 77 8.99 8.23 -10.42
C GLN A 77 8.18 8.18 -11.74
N ASN A 78 8.52 7.29 -12.67
CA ASN A 78 7.85 7.18 -13.96
C ASN A 78 6.67 6.21 -13.97
N CYS A 79 6.60 5.23 -13.07
CA CYS A 79 5.47 4.28 -13.01
C CYS A 79 4.14 4.98 -12.77
N ASP A 80 4.14 6.13 -12.11
CA ASP A 80 2.94 6.93 -11.84
C ASP A 80 2.12 7.25 -13.11
N LEU A 81 2.77 7.33 -14.26
CA LEU A 81 2.13 7.70 -15.53
C LEU A 81 1.49 6.52 -16.26
N PHE A 82 1.77 5.31 -15.84
CA PHE A 82 1.28 4.09 -16.46
C PHE A 82 -0.10 3.67 -15.97
N PHE A 83 -0.42 3.96 -14.71
CA PHE A 83 -1.65 3.51 -14.07
C PHE A 83 -2.90 4.20 -14.62
N ASP A 84 -4.01 3.45 -14.70
CA ASP A 84 -5.28 3.94 -15.23
C ASP A 84 -5.96 4.90 -14.23
N LYS A 85 -5.89 4.55 -12.94
CA LYS A 85 -6.41 5.38 -11.84
C LYS A 85 -5.37 5.53 -10.74
N ILE A 86 -5.27 6.74 -10.22
CA ILE A 86 -4.40 7.07 -9.11
C ILE A 86 -5.24 7.66 -7.98
N PHE A 87 -5.10 7.09 -6.79
CA PHE A 87 -5.74 7.56 -5.57
C PHE A 87 -4.71 7.98 -4.54
N ALA A 88 -5.11 8.85 -3.63
CA ALA A 88 -4.33 9.16 -2.42
C ALA A 88 -5.26 9.34 -1.22
N ASP A 89 -4.69 9.23 -0.03
CA ASP A 89 -5.35 9.58 1.23
C ASP A 89 -5.59 11.10 1.34
N ASP A 90 -4.63 11.92 0.87
CA ASP A 90 -4.72 13.38 0.82
C ASP A 90 -3.95 13.92 -0.39
N LYS A 91 -4.60 14.77 -1.18
CA LYS A 91 -4.00 15.45 -2.33
C LYS A 91 -2.78 16.28 -1.97
N ALA A 92 -2.78 16.92 -0.80
CA ALA A 92 -1.67 17.76 -0.37
C ALA A 92 -0.36 16.97 -0.22
N HIS A 93 -0.43 15.67 0.06
CA HIS A 93 0.76 14.82 0.19
C HIS A 93 1.40 14.43 -1.13
N VAL A 94 0.67 14.50 -2.24
CA VAL A 94 1.13 14.04 -3.56
C VAL A 94 1.24 15.15 -4.59
N SER A 95 0.67 16.33 -4.32
CA SER A 95 0.64 17.47 -5.25
C SER A 95 2.04 17.95 -5.68
N ASP A 96 3.03 17.76 -4.83
CA ASP A 96 4.43 18.15 -5.10
C ASP A 96 5.25 17.06 -5.80
N PHE A 97 4.64 15.92 -6.15
CA PHE A 97 5.32 14.89 -6.91
C PHE A 97 5.60 15.34 -8.33
N ASN A 98 6.80 15.03 -8.84
CA ASN A 98 7.27 15.47 -10.17
C ASN A 98 6.30 15.18 -11.32
N ASN A 99 5.52 14.10 -11.20
CA ASN A 99 4.59 13.65 -12.23
C ASN A 99 3.13 13.95 -11.91
N PHE A 100 2.81 14.60 -10.80
CA PHE A 100 1.43 14.80 -10.37
C PHE A 100 0.56 15.46 -11.45
N SER A 101 1.06 16.52 -12.10
CA SER A 101 0.35 17.24 -13.16
C SER A 101 0.12 16.43 -14.44
N LYS A 102 0.75 15.26 -14.56
CA LYS A 102 0.67 14.36 -15.72
C LYS A 102 -0.16 13.11 -15.43
N PHE A 103 -0.69 12.95 -14.22
CA PHE A 103 -1.55 11.82 -13.89
C PHE A 103 -2.78 11.79 -14.80
N ARG A 104 -3.12 10.63 -15.35
CA ARG A 104 -4.28 10.44 -16.22
C ARG A 104 -5.59 10.65 -15.48
N SER A 105 -5.64 10.19 -14.23
CA SER A 105 -6.79 10.31 -13.35
C SER A 105 -6.28 10.37 -11.92
N PHE A 106 -6.77 11.33 -11.15
CA PHE A 106 -6.44 11.46 -9.72
C PHE A 106 -7.68 11.79 -8.91
N ASN A 107 -7.88 11.06 -7.82
CA ASN A 107 -8.94 11.33 -6.84
C ASN A 107 -8.46 10.97 -5.42
N GLU A 108 -9.13 11.49 -4.41
CA GLU A 108 -8.90 11.11 -3.02
C GLU A 108 -9.81 9.95 -2.60
N PHE A 109 -9.33 9.08 -1.72
CA PHE A 109 -10.14 7.98 -1.19
C PHE A 109 -11.43 8.43 -0.55
N GLY A 110 -11.43 9.59 0.11
CA GLY A 110 -12.63 10.16 0.69
C GLY A 110 -13.77 10.33 -0.30
N GLN A 111 -13.45 10.67 -1.56
CA GLN A 111 -14.44 10.81 -2.64
C GLN A 111 -15.03 9.46 -3.05
N VAL A 112 -14.19 8.42 -3.12
CA VAL A 112 -14.67 7.05 -3.41
C VAL A 112 -15.58 6.53 -2.31
N LEU A 113 -15.20 6.73 -1.03
CA LEU A 113 -15.99 6.30 0.11
C LEU A 113 -17.36 7.00 0.21
N LYS A 114 -17.45 8.23 -0.26
CA LYS A 114 -18.72 8.99 -0.33
C LYS A 114 -19.55 8.65 -1.57
N GLY A 115 -19.01 7.86 -2.51
CA GLY A 115 -19.68 7.57 -3.79
C GLY A 115 -19.68 8.74 -4.78
N GLU A 116 -18.83 9.75 -4.57
CA GLU A 116 -18.65 10.89 -5.46
C GLU A 116 -17.85 10.50 -6.72
N VAL A 117 -16.99 9.50 -6.60
CA VAL A 117 -16.12 8.97 -7.66
C VAL A 117 -16.12 7.45 -7.60
N GLU A 118 -16.13 6.82 -8.75
CA GLU A 118 -16.03 5.36 -8.85
C GLU A 118 -14.59 4.89 -8.55
N GLY A 119 -14.46 3.87 -7.71
CA GLY A 119 -13.21 3.15 -7.48
C GLY A 119 -12.83 2.31 -8.71
N ARG A 120 -12.57 1.02 -8.52
CA ARG A 120 -12.33 0.08 -9.61
C ARG A 120 -13.63 -0.17 -10.39
N THR A 121 -13.59 0.01 -11.69
CA THR A 121 -14.75 -0.23 -12.60
C THR A 121 -14.52 -1.41 -13.53
N SER A 122 -13.28 -1.87 -13.71
CA SER A 122 -12.91 -3.02 -14.52
C SER A 122 -11.82 -3.86 -13.85
N ASN A 123 -11.85 -5.17 -14.10
CA ASN A 123 -10.80 -6.08 -13.61
C ASN A 123 -9.46 -5.89 -14.32
N SER A 124 -9.41 -5.18 -15.43
CA SER A 124 -8.18 -4.86 -16.15
C SER A 124 -7.53 -3.54 -15.69
N GLU A 125 -8.23 -2.69 -14.96
CA GLU A 125 -7.67 -1.42 -14.50
C GLU A 125 -6.49 -1.64 -13.56
N ARG A 126 -5.38 -0.98 -13.84
CA ARG A 126 -4.21 -0.89 -12.99
C ARG A 126 -4.36 0.33 -12.09
N ILE A 127 -4.33 0.11 -10.79
CA ILE A 127 -4.60 1.16 -9.80
C ILE A 127 -3.37 1.41 -8.96
N LEU A 128 -3.00 2.68 -8.81
CA LEU A 128 -1.97 3.16 -7.89
C LEU A 128 -2.64 3.92 -6.75
N SER A 129 -2.35 3.51 -5.51
CA SER A 129 -3.00 4.06 -4.32
C SER A 129 -1.95 4.54 -3.33
N TYR A 130 -1.70 5.83 -3.29
CA TYR A 130 -0.79 6.45 -2.32
C TYR A 130 -1.43 6.52 -0.94
N ASN A 131 -0.94 5.69 -0.02
CA ASN A 131 -1.35 5.67 1.38
C ASN A 131 -0.19 6.15 2.25
N ILE A 132 0.05 7.45 2.22
CA ILE A 132 1.18 8.09 2.90
C ILE A 132 0.91 8.23 4.39
N GLY A 133 -0.37 8.24 4.77
CA GLY A 133 -0.85 8.44 6.13
C GLY A 133 -1.23 9.90 6.40
N ILE A 134 -2.34 10.07 7.10
CA ILE A 134 -2.81 11.36 7.58
C ILE A 134 -2.95 11.31 9.09
N SER A 135 -2.71 12.44 9.76
CA SER A 135 -2.78 12.55 11.24
C SER A 135 -4.14 12.15 11.83
N LEU A 136 -5.19 12.17 11.02
CA LEU A 136 -6.51 11.69 11.41
C LEU A 136 -6.52 10.20 11.77
N HIS A 137 -5.73 9.38 11.08
CA HIS A 137 -5.58 7.95 11.40
C HIS A 137 -4.93 7.76 12.76
N ASP A 138 -3.88 8.53 13.06
CA ASP A 138 -3.19 8.47 14.35
C ASP A 138 -4.10 8.91 15.48
N LEU A 139 -4.88 9.96 15.26
CA LEU A 139 -5.85 10.46 16.23
C LEU A 139 -6.95 9.41 16.52
N TYR A 140 -7.51 8.80 15.47
CA TYR A 140 -8.53 7.76 15.61
C TYR A 140 -7.98 6.53 16.37
N LEU A 141 -6.82 6.02 15.98
CA LEU A 141 -6.21 4.86 16.62
C LEU A 141 -5.82 5.17 18.08
N SER A 142 -5.22 6.32 18.34
CA SER A 142 -4.86 6.76 19.69
C SER A 142 -6.09 6.86 20.60
N ARG A 143 -7.19 7.40 20.08
CA ARG A 143 -8.46 7.45 20.81
C ARG A 143 -8.97 6.04 21.13
N LYS A 144 -8.93 5.11 20.17
CA LYS A 144 -9.36 3.71 20.41
C LYS A 144 -8.52 3.02 21.47
N VAL A 145 -7.20 3.17 21.43
CA VAL A 145 -6.30 2.64 22.47
C VAL A 145 -6.62 3.25 23.83
N TYR A 146 -6.82 4.56 23.88
CA TYR A 146 -7.21 5.26 25.13
C TYR A 146 -8.53 4.73 25.70
N GLU A 147 -9.56 4.55 24.86
CA GLU A 147 -10.87 4.01 25.29
C GLU A 147 -10.71 2.59 25.87
N ILE A 148 -9.96 1.70 25.22
CA ILE A 148 -9.70 0.33 25.68
C ILE A 148 -9.01 0.35 27.06
N LEU A 149 -7.90 1.09 27.18
CA LEU A 149 -7.13 1.15 28.43
C LEU A 149 -7.89 1.75 29.62
N ASN A 150 -8.86 2.63 29.36
CA ASN A 150 -9.66 3.20 30.44
C ASN A 150 -10.86 2.32 30.80
N ASN A 151 -11.45 1.58 29.87
CA ASN A 151 -12.51 0.60 30.17
C ASN A 151 -11.95 -0.54 31.03
N ASP A 152 -10.75 -1.07 30.75
CA ASP A 152 -10.09 -2.08 31.57
C ASP A 152 -9.82 -1.60 33.00
N LYS A 153 -9.55 -0.29 33.19
CA LYS A 153 -9.38 0.31 34.54
C LYS A 153 -10.68 0.47 35.30
N LEU A 154 -11.81 0.66 34.63
CA LEU A 154 -13.13 0.75 35.26
C LEU A 154 -13.58 -0.62 35.75
N ASP A 155 -13.39 -1.66 34.96
CA ASP A 155 -13.73 -3.04 35.34
C ASP A 155 -12.85 -3.56 36.50
N SER A 156 -11.57 -3.16 36.54
CA SER A 156 -10.66 -3.55 37.64
C SER A 156 -10.91 -2.81 38.97
N ARG A 157 -11.72 -1.75 38.99
CA ARG A 157 -12.12 -1.02 40.23
C ARG A 157 -13.44 -1.52 40.82
N ASN A 158 -14.18 -2.33 40.06
CA ASN A 158 -15.49 -2.87 40.47
C ASN A 158 -15.39 -4.34 40.95
N ASN A 159 -14.19 -4.91 41.04
CA ASN A 159 -13.85 -6.19 41.65
C ASN A 159 -12.97 -5.97 42.89
#